data_280c8b75fe19877145591a9b27384633
#
_entry.id   280c8b75fe19877145591a9b27384633
#
_cell.length_a   1.000
_cell.length_b   1.000
_cell.length_c   1.000
_cell.angle_alpha   90.00
_cell.angle_beta   90.00
_cell.angle_gamma   90.00
#
_symmetry.space_group_name_H-M   'P 1'
#
loop_
_entity.id
_entity.type
_entity.pdbx_description
1 polymer ?
#
loop_
_entity_poly.entity_id
_entity_poly.type
_entity_poly.pdbx_seq_one_letter_code
_entity_poly.pdbx_strand_id
1 'polypeptide(L)'
;MNITDLTVHELQEKLKNKELTITEITQAYVDRINEKEKDVEAFVTILTDEALAQAKDVQAKVESGEIKGELAGIPIGIKDNLCTKGIRTTCSSRMLEDFVAPYNATIVEKVNNENMINLGKLNMDEFAMGSSTETSYFKKTKNPWNLNKVPGGSSGGSAAAVAANLVPWALGSDTGGSIRQPASLCGVVGLKPTYGLVSRFGLVAFASSLDQIGPITKDVTDSAILLNLIAGHDERDTTSVNKEKEDYTEALKNDVKGMKIAVPKEFFGEGISEEVKASLEKAIEKYKEMGAIVEEVSLDVAEYALATYYIIACAEASSNLGRFDGIRYGYRTKNYSNLKELFKNSRSEGFGAEVKRRIILGTYVLSSGYYDAYYKKAQQVRTLVSNKFEEVFEKYDVILTPTSPITAFNIGEKSDNPLEMYLADICTVSINIAGVPAISIPCGVNSEGMPIGMQLIGNKFQEKKILKAAYAYEQETKFRENHKPQFKK
;
A
#
# COMPACT_ATOMS: atom_id res chain seq x y z
N MET A 1 -2.51 -21.80 -20.37
CA MET A 1 -2.75 -20.98 -19.17
C MET A 1 -1.42 -20.30 -18.86
N ASN A 2 -1.41 -18.99 -18.68
CA ASN A 2 -0.15 -18.29 -18.35
C ASN A 2 0.06 -18.36 -16.84
N ILE A 3 1.18 -18.90 -16.37
CA ILE A 3 1.50 -19.07 -14.94
C ILE A 3 1.41 -17.73 -14.19
N THR A 4 1.88 -16.64 -14.80
CA THR A 4 1.88 -15.31 -14.17
C THR A 4 0.47 -14.71 -14.03
N ASP A 5 -0.56 -15.24 -14.69
CA ASP A 5 -1.94 -14.80 -14.50
C ASP A 5 -2.58 -15.42 -13.24
N LEU A 6 -2.05 -16.53 -12.73
CA LEU A 6 -2.58 -17.21 -11.56
C LEU A 6 -2.46 -16.33 -10.29
N THR A 7 -3.41 -16.51 -9.39
CA THR A 7 -3.36 -15.99 -8.01
C THR A 7 -2.43 -16.84 -7.16
N VAL A 8 -2.11 -16.38 -5.96
CA VAL A 8 -1.23 -17.17 -5.08
C VAL A 8 -1.90 -18.45 -4.64
N HIS A 9 -3.17 -18.42 -4.24
CA HIS A 9 -3.87 -19.66 -3.84
C HIS A 9 -4.01 -20.64 -5.02
N GLU A 10 -4.18 -20.18 -6.26
CA GLU A 10 -4.11 -21.03 -7.45
C GLU A 10 -2.72 -21.65 -7.67
N LEU A 11 -1.65 -20.85 -7.46
CA LEU A 11 -0.26 -21.35 -7.52
C LEU A 11 0.01 -22.41 -6.44
N GLN A 12 -0.48 -22.19 -5.20
CA GLN A 12 -0.37 -23.15 -4.10
C GLN A 12 -1.06 -24.48 -4.46
N GLU A 13 -2.26 -24.43 -5.04
CA GLU A 13 -2.96 -25.64 -5.51
C GLU A 13 -2.16 -26.38 -6.57
N LYS A 14 -1.61 -25.67 -7.56
CA LYS A 14 -0.77 -26.26 -8.60
C LYS A 14 0.52 -26.91 -8.06
N LEU A 15 1.17 -26.26 -7.08
CA LEU A 15 2.34 -26.84 -6.39
C LEU A 15 1.96 -28.10 -5.60
N LYS A 16 0.88 -28.06 -4.84
CA LYS A 16 0.36 -29.17 -4.04
C LYS A 16 0.02 -30.40 -4.90
N ASN A 17 -0.57 -30.15 -6.07
CA ASN A 17 -0.94 -31.19 -7.04
C ASN A 17 0.24 -31.63 -7.91
N LYS A 18 1.44 -31.04 -7.74
CA LYS A 18 2.64 -31.29 -8.57
C LYS A 18 2.41 -31.02 -10.07
N GLU A 19 1.50 -30.10 -10.38
CA GLU A 19 1.26 -29.63 -11.75
C GLU A 19 2.25 -28.55 -12.17
N LEU A 20 2.84 -27.84 -11.21
CA LEU A 20 3.93 -26.89 -11.38
C LEU A 20 5.02 -27.12 -10.34
N THR A 21 6.23 -26.70 -10.64
CA THR A 21 7.36 -26.65 -9.74
C THR A 21 7.66 -25.22 -9.32
N ILE A 22 8.35 -25.04 -8.19
CA ILE A 22 8.80 -23.71 -7.70
C ILE A 22 9.70 -23.02 -8.73
N THR A 23 10.57 -23.81 -9.38
CA THR A 23 11.48 -23.30 -10.42
C THR A 23 10.73 -22.80 -11.66
N GLU A 24 9.69 -23.52 -12.12
CA GLU A 24 8.86 -23.10 -13.26
C GLU A 24 8.08 -21.81 -12.94
N ILE A 25 7.49 -21.72 -11.75
CA ILE A 25 6.79 -20.52 -11.31
C ILE A 25 7.76 -19.33 -11.28
N THR A 26 8.91 -19.48 -10.62
CA THR A 26 9.89 -18.39 -10.50
C THR A 26 10.42 -17.97 -11.87
N GLN A 27 10.72 -18.94 -12.77
CA GLN A 27 11.18 -18.65 -14.14
C GLN A 27 10.12 -17.86 -14.91
N ALA A 28 8.83 -18.24 -14.81
CA ALA A 28 7.75 -17.52 -15.50
C ALA A 28 7.67 -16.04 -15.08
N TYR A 29 7.84 -15.74 -13.77
CA TYR A 29 7.87 -14.36 -13.29
C TYR A 29 9.16 -13.62 -13.71
N VAL A 30 10.32 -14.28 -13.73
CA VAL A 30 11.57 -13.71 -14.24
C VAL A 30 11.43 -13.36 -15.73
N ASP A 31 10.87 -14.26 -16.53
CA ASP A 31 10.63 -14.02 -17.96
C ASP A 31 9.66 -12.83 -18.15
N ARG A 32 8.62 -12.75 -17.33
CA ARG A 32 7.66 -11.64 -17.35
C ARG A 32 8.30 -10.30 -16.95
N ILE A 33 9.18 -10.28 -15.96
CA ILE A 33 9.96 -9.09 -15.58
C ILE A 33 10.85 -8.68 -16.76
N ASN A 34 11.59 -9.60 -17.38
CA ASN A 34 12.45 -9.30 -18.53
C ASN A 34 11.67 -8.73 -19.73
N GLU A 35 10.42 -9.18 -19.94
CA GLU A 35 9.55 -8.70 -21.00
C GLU A 35 8.99 -7.29 -20.73
N LYS A 36 8.45 -7.03 -19.52
CA LYS A 36 7.58 -5.87 -19.25
C LYS A 36 8.14 -4.83 -18.32
N GLU A 37 9.16 -5.12 -17.50
CA GLU A 37 9.66 -4.15 -16.52
C GLU A 37 10.17 -2.85 -17.17
N LYS A 38 10.78 -2.91 -18.33
CA LYS A 38 11.23 -1.73 -19.09
C LYS A 38 10.09 -0.78 -19.49
N ASP A 39 8.86 -1.30 -19.61
CA ASP A 39 7.67 -0.50 -19.95
C ASP A 39 7.02 0.05 -18.67
N VAL A 40 6.97 -0.73 -17.57
CA VAL A 40 6.26 -0.41 -16.33
C VAL A 40 7.13 0.36 -15.33
N GLU A 41 8.43 0.02 -15.25
CA GLU A 41 9.40 0.63 -14.32
C GLU A 41 8.98 0.50 -12.85
N ALA A 42 8.54 -0.71 -12.46
CA ALA A 42 8.01 -1.00 -11.12
C ALA A 42 9.09 -1.30 -10.06
N PHE A 43 10.30 -1.72 -10.46
CA PHE A 43 11.36 -2.11 -9.52
C PHE A 43 12.45 -1.03 -9.41
N VAL A 44 12.99 -0.85 -8.20
CA VAL A 44 14.26 -0.12 -7.95
C VAL A 44 15.44 -1.09 -8.00
N THR A 45 15.25 -2.31 -7.46
CA THR A 45 16.26 -3.37 -7.48
C THR A 45 15.58 -4.67 -7.90
N ILE A 46 16.10 -5.31 -8.93
CA ILE A 46 15.63 -6.60 -9.44
C ILE A 46 16.59 -7.68 -8.94
N LEU A 47 16.06 -8.82 -8.51
CA LEU A 47 16.80 -9.93 -7.89
C LEU A 47 16.56 -11.26 -8.65
N THR A 48 16.49 -11.19 -9.98
CA THR A 48 16.10 -12.37 -10.79
C THR A 48 17.08 -13.53 -10.68
N ASP A 49 18.39 -13.29 -10.66
CA ASP A 49 19.38 -14.34 -10.57
C ASP A 49 19.39 -14.99 -9.19
N GLU A 50 19.33 -14.17 -8.13
CA GLU A 50 19.21 -14.62 -6.75
C GLU A 50 17.90 -15.40 -6.52
N ALA A 51 16.81 -14.93 -7.11
CA ALA A 51 15.50 -15.60 -7.04
C ALA A 51 15.51 -16.97 -7.68
N LEU A 52 16.13 -17.12 -8.87
CA LEU A 52 16.27 -18.43 -9.53
C LEU A 52 17.19 -19.40 -8.76
N ALA A 53 18.25 -18.88 -8.15
CA ALA A 53 19.12 -19.70 -7.30
C ALA A 53 18.38 -20.17 -6.04
N GLN A 54 17.65 -19.25 -5.38
CA GLN A 54 16.83 -19.55 -4.21
C GLN A 54 15.71 -20.55 -4.56
N ALA A 55 15.04 -20.39 -5.70
CA ALA A 55 13.98 -21.29 -6.14
C ALA A 55 14.45 -22.74 -6.28
N LYS A 56 15.67 -22.96 -6.82
CA LYS A 56 16.27 -24.30 -6.92
C LYS A 56 16.56 -24.92 -5.55
N ASP A 57 17.10 -24.13 -4.60
CA ASP A 57 17.39 -24.59 -3.24
C ASP A 57 16.09 -24.95 -2.51
N VAL A 58 15.08 -24.07 -2.56
CA VAL A 58 13.78 -24.31 -1.92
C VAL A 58 13.07 -25.50 -2.54
N GLN A 59 13.11 -25.67 -3.88
CA GLN A 59 12.55 -26.82 -4.57
C GLN A 59 13.14 -28.13 -4.03
N ALA A 60 14.49 -28.22 -3.94
CA ALA A 60 15.16 -29.43 -3.45
C ALA A 60 14.78 -29.74 -1.98
N LYS A 61 14.65 -28.72 -1.13
CA LYS A 61 14.24 -28.87 0.28
C LYS A 61 12.78 -29.29 0.44
N VAL A 62 11.90 -28.81 -0.42
CA VAL A 62 10.48 -29.25 -0.46
C VAL A 62 10.41 -30.72 -0.91
N GLU A 63 11.15 -31.10 -1.94
CA GLU A 63 11.17 -32.48 -2.44
C GLU A 63 11.76 -33.48 -1.43
N SER A 64 12.78 -33.06 -0.66
CA SER A 64 13.34 -33.88 0.44
C SER A 64 12.46 -33.93 1.69
N GLY A 65 11.41 -33.10 1.77
CA GLY A 65 10.52 -32.99 2.93
C GLY A 65 11.09 -32.18 4.10
N GLU A 66 12.20 -31.46 3.89
CA GLU A 66 12.78 -30.54 4.88
C GLU A 66 11.88 -29.31 5.08
N ILE A 67 11.29 -28.80 4.01
CA ILE A 67 10.33 -27.67 4.02
C ILE A 67 8.92 -28.20 3.70
N LYS A 68 7.92 -27.79 4.51
CA LYS A 68 6.51 -28.20 4.38
C LYS A 68 5.53 -27.02 4.37
N GLY A 69 6.01 -25.78 4.33
CA GLY A 69 5.16 -24.57 4.31
C GLY A 69 4.39 -24.41 3.01
N GLU A 70 3.11 -24.03 3.10
CA GLU A 70 2.24 -23.83 1.92
C GLU A 70 2.66 -22.61 1.07
N LEU A 71 3.43 -21.69 1.63
CA LEU A 71 3.96 -20.49 0.94
C LEU A 71 5.38 -20.69 0.41
N ALA A 72 5.98 -21.85 0.67
CA ALA A 72 7.36 -22.13 0.22
C ALA A 72 7.47 -22.04 -1.31
N GLY A 73 8.40 -21.24 -1.77
CA GLY A 73 8.64 -21.01 -3.19
C GLY A 73 7.70 -20.05 -3.89
N ILE A 74 6.70 -19.49 -3.20
CA ILE A 74 5.84 -18.46 -3.79
C ILE A 74 6.62 -17.14 -3.94
N PRO A 75 6.68 -16.55 -5.15
CA PRO A 75 7.36 -15.27 -5.36
C PRO A 75 6.64 -14.09 -4.68
N ILE A 76 7.41 -13.05 -4.29
CA ILE A 76 6.88 -11.83 -3.69
C ILE A 76 7.69 -10.60 -4.11
N GLY A 77 7.01 -9.44 -4.23
CA GLY A 77 7.66 -8.14 -4.36
C GLY A 77 7.61 -7.35 -3.05
N ILE A 78 8.68 -6.65 -2.70
CA ILE A 78 8.81 -5.93 -1.43
C ILE A 78 9.02 -4.44 -1.68
N LYS A 79 8.13 -3.59 -1.15
CA LYS A 79 8.28 -2.11 -1.24
C LYS A 79 9.64 -1.66 -0.71
N ASP A 80 10.26 -0.69 -1.37
CA ASP A 80 11.65 -0.31 -1.10
C ASP A 80 11.89 0.51 0.17
N ASN A 81 10.90 0.64 1.04
CA ASN A 81 11.05 1.15 2.41
C ASN A 81 11.06 0.07 3.49
N LEU A 82 10.97 -1.20 3.10
CA LEU A 82 11.10 -2.34 4.03
C LEU A 82 12.54 -2.84 4.03
N CYS A 83 13.23 -2.71 5.18
CA CYS A 83 14.61 -3.16 5.34
C CYS A 83 14.73 -4.65 5.01
N THR A 84 15.60 -4.97 4.07
CA THR A 84 15.88 -6.35 3.63
C THR A 84 17.39 -6.57 3.74
N LYS A 85 17.82 -7.37 4.71
CA LYS A 85 19.23 -7.57 5.05
C LYS A 85 20.06 -7.98 3.82
N GLY A 86 21.18 -7.28 3.61
CA GLY A 86 22.08 -7.53 2.50
C GLY A 86 21.60 -6.99 1.15
N ILE A 87 20.38 -6.41 1.09
CA ILE A 87 19.80 -5.86 -0.13
C ILE A 87 19.65 -4.35 0.02
N ARG A 88 19.88 -3.64 -1.07
CA ARG A 88 19.69 -2.20 -1.14
C ARG A 88 18.25 -1.82 -0.78
N THR A 89 18.09 -0.85 0.13
CA THR A 89 16.81 -0.34 0.61
C THR A 89 16.86 1.19 0.61
N THR A 90 16.30 1.81 -0.43
CA THR A 90 16.58 3.21 -0.77
C THR A 90 15.44 4.17 -0.43
N CYS A 91 14.24 3.67 -0.15
CA CYS A 91 13.03 4.50 -0.07
C CYS A 91 12.84 5.38 -1.31
N SER A 92 13.32 4.91 -2.47
CA SER A 92 13.36 5.64 -3.74
C SER A 92 13.96 7.04 -3.66
N SER A 93 14.94 7.23 -2.74
CA SER A 93 15.64 8.50 -2.48
C SER A 93 17.13 8.41 -2.77
N ARG A 94 17.70 9.52 -3.29
CA ARG A 94 19.15 9.67 -3.37
C ARG A 94 19.80 9.61 -1.99
N MET A 95 19.11 10.04 -0.94
CA MET A 95 19.62 10.01 0.43
C MET A 95 20.07 8.60 0.85
N LEU A 96 19.41 7.55 0.36
CA LEU A 96 19.70 6.15 0.65
C LEU A 96 20.09 5.33 -0.59
N GLU A 97 20.55 5.98 -1.67
CA GLU A 97 20.80 5.31 -2.96
C GLU A 97 21.73 4.09 -2.86
N ASP A 98 22.72 4.13 -1.98
CA ASP A 98 23.69 3.06 -1.76
C ASP A 98 23.51 2.32 -0.42
N PHE A 99 22.39 2.58 0.29
CA PHE A 99 22.17 1.96 1.59
C PHE A 99 21.77 0.50 1.48
N VAL A 100 22.62 -0.38 1.99
CA VAL A 100 22.35 -1.81 2.16
C VAL A 100 21.91 -2.05 3.59
N ALA A 101 20.70 -2.60 3.77
CA ALA A 101 20.12 -2.79 5.10
C ALA A 101 20.92 -3.86 5.89
N PRO A 102 21.34 -3.57 7.14
CA PRO A 102 22.09 -4.53 7.96
C PRO A 102 21.19 -5.55 8.69
N TYR A 103 19.87 -5.37 8.65
CA TYR A 103 18.87 -6.24 9.28
C TYR A 103 17.60 -6.31 8.45
N ASN A 104 16.75 -7.30 8.74
CA ASN A 104 15.44 -7.43 8.12
C ASN A 104 14.36 -6.69 8.91
N ALA A 105 13.37 -6.16 8.23
CA ALA A 105 12.09 -5.85 8.83
C ALA A 105 11.43 -7.15 9.34
N THR A 106 10.64 -7.07 10.41
CA THR A 106 9.90 -8.24 10.93
C THR A 106 9.11 -8.97 9.84
N ILE A 107 8.49 -8.21 8.95
CA ILE A 107 7.71 -8.77 7.85
C ILE A 107 8.59 -9.51 6.86
N VAL A 108 9.79 -9.01 6.60
CA VAL A 108 10.77 -9.68 5.73
C VAL A 108 11.29 -10.96 6.39
N GLU A 109 11.47 -10.98 7.73
CA GLU A 109 11.80 -12.21 8.46
C GLU A 109 10.70 -13.26 8.30
N LYS A 110 9.41 -12.85 8.41
CA LYS A 110 8.27 -13.75 8.21
C LYS A 110 8.23 -14.32 6.78
N VAL A 111 8.45 -13.48 5.77
CA VAL A 111 8.56 -13.90 4.36
C VAL A 111 9.69 -14.91 4.17
N ASN A 112 10.86 -14.66 4.75
CA ASN A 112 12.01 -15.55 4.64
C ASN A 112 11.78 -16.88 5.39
N ASN A 113 11.12 -16.86 6.55
CA ASN A 113 10.81 -18.05 7.34
C ASN A 113 9.84 -19.00 6.62
N GLU A 114 8.95 -18.45 5.78
CA GLU A 114 8.09 -19.24 4.88
C GLU A 114 8.79 -19.67 3.59
N ASN A 115 10.08 -19.36 3.43
CA ASN A 115 10.87 -19.68 2.23
C ASN A 115 10.28 -19.13 0.93
N MET A 116 9.65 -17.96 0.98
CA MET A 116 9.14 -17.25 -0.18
C MET A 116 10.31 -16.66 -1.01
N ILE A 117 10.09 -16.48 -2.30
CA ILE A 117 11.13 -16.00 -3.24
C ILE A 117 10.99 -14.49 -3.45
N ASN A 118 11.96 -13.71 -2.99
CA ASN A 118 11.97 -12.27 -3.20
C ASN A 118 12.44 -11.92 -4.62
N LEU A 119 11.54 -11.38 -5.45
CA LEU A 119 11.86 -10.96 -6.82
C LEU A 119 12.51 -9.57 -6.91
N GLY A 120 12.44 -8.77 -5.84
CA GLY A 120 13.08 -7.45 -5.81
C GLY A 120 12.40 -6.41 -4.95
N LYS A 121 12.97 -5.20 -5.00
CA LYS A 121 12.51 -4.02 -4.27
C LYS A 121 11.71 -3.12 -5.20
N LEU A 122 10.47 -2.84 -4.81
CA LEU A 122 9.48 -2.14 -5.64
C LEU A 122 9.52 -0.63 -5.42
N ASN A 123 9.44 0.10 -6.53
CA ASN A 123 9.52 1.55 -6.57
C ASN A 123 8.38 2.21 -5.79
N MET A 124 8.63 3.42 -5.34
CA MET A 124 7.70 4.17 -4.50
C MET A 124 7.93 5.67 -4.62
N ASP A 125 7.01 6.48 -4.12
CA ASP A 125 7.32 7.89 -3.87
C ASP A 125 8.42 8.01 -2.82
N GLU A 126 9.30 9.00 -2.98
CA GLU A 126 10.45 9.22 -2.10
C GLU A 126 10.04 9.30 -0.62
N PHE A 127 10.60 8.42 0.24
CA PHE A 127 10.25 8.27 1.66
C PHE A 127 8.74 8.13 1.92
N ALA A 128 8.02 7.51 1.01
CA ALA A 128 6.56 7.36 1.04
C ALA A 128 5.77 8.69 1.00
N MET A 129 6.38 9.77 0.51
CA MET A 129 5.82 11.12 0.42
C MET A 129 5.41 11.46 -1.01
N GLY A 130 4.17 11.15 -1.34
CA GLY A 130 3.55 11.38 -2.64
C GLY A 130 2.37 10.46 -2.85
N SER A 131 1.66 10.66 -3.95
CA SER A 131 0.45 9.92 -4.29
C SER A 131 0.43 9.47 -5.75
N SER A 132 1.61 9.45 -6.44
CA SER A 132 1.71 9.13 -7.87
C SER A 132 2.94 8.30 -8.25
N THR A 133 3.89 8.10 -7.34
CA THR A 133 5.20 7.46 -7.57
C THR A 133 6.10 8.25 -8.55
N GLU A 134 5.79 9.52 -8.78
CA GLU A 134 6.60 10.43 -9.61
C GLU A 134 7.75 11.08 -8.85
N THR A 135 7.72 11.07 -7.50
CA THR A 135 8.77 11.67 -6.66
C THR A 135 9.98 10.78 -6.48
N SER A 136 9.95 9.55 -6.98
CA SER A 136 11.09 8.63 -6.97
C SER A 136 12.31 9.25 -7.64
N TYR A 137 13.48 9.13 -6.97
CA TYR A 137 14.76 9.57 -7.51
C TYR A 137 15.22 8.76 -8.72
N PHE A 138 14.84 7.47 -8.79
CA PHE A 138 15.39 6.55 -9.80
C PHE A 138 14.60 6.56 -11.09
N LYS A 139 13.29 6.43 -11.04
CA LYS A 139 12.41 6.32 -12.20
C LYS A 139 10.96 6.58 -11.84
N LYS A 140 10.12 6.86 -12.84
CA LYS A 140 8.67 7.05 -12.69
C LYS A 140 7.96 5.77 -13.10
N THR A 141 7.36 5.07 -12.15
CA THR A 141 6.53 3.90 -12.45
C THR A 141 5.30 4.30 -13.25
N LYS A 142 4.94 3.48 -14.23
CA LYS A 142 3.81 3.69 -15.14
C LYS A 142 2.69 2.72 -14.84
N ASN A 143 1.46 3.17 -15.10
CA ASN A 143 0.28 2.34 -14.90
C ASN A 143 0.14 1.28 -16.01
N PRO A 144 0.05 -0.02 -15.69
CA PRO A 144 -0.08 -1.08 -16.72
C PRO A 144 -1.35 -1.00 -17.58
N TRP A 145 -2.39 -0.30 -17.13
CA TRP A 145 -3.59 -0.06 -17.94
C TRP A 145 -3.35 0.96 -19.04
N ASN A 146 -2.54 1.99 -18.76
CA ASN A 146 -2.10 3.00 -19.72
C ASN A 146 -0.75 3.55 -19.26
N LEU A 147 0.30 3.32 -20.05
CA LEU A 147 1.69 3.66 -19.72
C LEU A 147 1.97 5.18 -19.70
N ASN A 148 1.02 6.01 -20.11
CA ASN A 148 1.12 7.46 -19.98
C ASN A 148 0.54 7.98 -18.66
N LYS A 149 -0.06 7.09 -17.85
CA LYS A 149 -0.74 7.45 -16.59
C LYS A 149 0.04 6.95 -15.38
N VAL A 150 -0.19 7.63 -14.24
CA VAL A 150 0.42 7.29 -12.96
C VAL A 150 -0.20 6.01 -12.36
N PRO A 151 0.57 5.18 -11.64
CA PRO A 151 0.05 4.02 -10.94
C PRO A 151 -0.61 4.38 -9.59
N GLY A 152 -0.54 5.67 -9.18
CA GLY A 152 -0.78 6.07 -7.82
C GLY A 152 0.46 5.93 -6.93
N GLY A 153 0.29 6.20 -5.63
CA GLY A 153 1.39 6.17 -4.66
C GLY A 153 0.91 6.25 -3.20
N SER A 154 1.86 6.06 -2.33
CA SER A 154 3.31 5.87 -2.53
C SER A 154 3.74 4.45 -2.89
N SER A 155 2.88 3.42 -2.81
CA SER A 155 3.21 2.03 -3.19
C SER A 155 2.88 1.75 -4.67
N GLY A 156 3.15 2.72 -5.59
CA GLY A 156 2.80 2.59 -7.00
C GLY A 156 3.55 1.47 -7.71
N GLY A 157 4.84 1.26 -7.38
CA GLY A 157 5.59 0.13 -7.90
C GLY A 157 5.00 -1.21 -7.47
N SER A 158 4.53 -1.32 -6.21
CA SER A 158 3.88 -2.55 -5.72
C SER A 158 2.57 -2.83 -6.44
N ALA A 159 1.70 -1.81 -6.60
CA ALA A 159 0.43 -1.98 -7.30
C ALA A 159 0.62 -2.26 -8.80
N ALA A 160 1.53 -1.52 -9.46
CA ALA A 160 1.83 -1.72 -10.88
C ALA A 160 2.46 -3.10 -11.14
N ALA A 161 3.37 -3.58 -10.27
CA ALA A 161 3.98 -4.90 -10.41
C ALA A 161 2.94 -6.03 -10.34
N VAL A 162 1.99 -5.94 -9.40
CA VAL A 162 0.89 -6.93 -9.28
C VAL A 162 -0.03 -6.84 -10.49
N ALA A 163 -0.46 -5.63 -10.89
CA ALA A 163 -1.34 -5.43 -12.04
C ALA A 163 -0.72 -5.90 -13.37
N ALA A 164 0.61 -5.74 -13.54
CA ALA A 164 1.35 -6.17 -14.72
C ALA A 164 1.73 -7.66 -14.68
N ASN A 165 1.38 -8.40 -13.62
CA ASN A 165 1.81 -9.77 -13.39
C ASN A 165 3.35 -9.93 -13.31
N LEU A 166 4.09 -8.93 -12.83
CA LEU A 166 5.52 -9.02 -12.57
C LEU A 166 5.81 -9.76 -11.26
N VAL A 167 4.85 -9.72 -10.35
CA VAL A 167 4.83 -10.48 -9.10
C VAL A 167 3.41 -10.98 -8.85
N PRO A 168 3.20 -12.11 -8.15
CA PRO A 168 1.85 -12.59 -7.84
C PRO A 168 1.16 -11.70 -6.80
N TRP A 169 1.91 -11.19 -5.84
CA TRP A 169 1.51 -10.25 -4.78
C TRP A 169 2.70 -9.41 -4.32
N ALA A 170 2.41 -8.37 -3.54
CA ALA A 170 3.43 -7.47 -3.01
C ALA A 170 3.10 -6.97 -1.61
N LEU A 171 4.13 -6.53 -0.90
CA LEU A 171 4.00 -5.73 0.31
C LEU A 171 4.06 -4.24 -0.03
N GLY A 172 3.15 -3.46 0.58
CA GLY A 172 3.12 -2.01 0.54
C GLY A 172 3.18 -1.39 1.91
N SER A 173 3.15 -0.06 1.99
CA SER A 173 2.94 0.71 3.21
C SER A 173 1.94 1.82 2.97
N ASP A 174 1.12 2.12 3.99
CA ASP A 174 0.00 3.08 3.93
C ASP A 174 0.06 4.02 5.13
N THR A 175 0.30 5.28 4.87
CA THR A 175 0.34 6.35 5.88
C THR A 175 -0.87 7.26 5.75
N GLY A 176 -1.36 7.45 4.53
CA GLY A 176 -2.54 8.27 4.21
C GLY A 176 -3.36 7.73 3.03
N GLY A 177 -3.16 6.46 2.63
CA GLY A 177 -3.80 5.85 1.47
C GLY A 177 -2.84 5.08 0.58
N SER A 178 -1.55 5.04 0.92
CA SER A 178 -0.47 4.61 0.02
C SER A 178 -0.41 3.10 -0.32
N ILE A 179 -1.32 2.29 0.16
CA ILE A 179 -1.65 0.93 -0.33
C ILE A 179 -2.92 0.99 -1.18
N ARG A 180 -3.98 1.57 -0.60
CA ARG A 180 -5.34 1.54 -1.14
C ARG A 180 -5.50 2.36 -2.42
N GLN A 181 -4.96 3.59 -2.44
CA GLN A 181 -5.05 4.49 -3.58
C GLN A 181 -4.34 3.92 -4.82
N PRO A 182 -3.05 3.47 -4.77
CA PRO A 182 -2.44 2.86 -5.94
C PRO A 182 -3.10 1.53 -6.33
N ALA A 183 -3.62 0.75 -5.38
CA ALA A 183 -4.40 -0.45 -5.69
C ALA A 183 -5.66 -0.10 -6.50
N SER A 184 -6.39 0.96 -6.12
CA SER A 184 -7.54 1.48 -6.86
C SER A 184 -7.17 1.88 -8.29
N LEU A 185 -6.10 2.67 -8.46
CA LEU A 185 -5.69 3.18 -9.77
C LEU A 185 -5.09 2.10 -10.70
N CYS A 186 -4.58 1.01 -10.13
CA CYS A 186 -4.04 -0.14 -10.87
C CYS A 186 -5.03 -1.32 -11.00
N GLY A 187 -6.24 -1.23 -10.44
CA GLY A 187 -7.25 -2.28 -10.55
C GLY A 187 -6.89 -3.58 -9.84
N VAL A 188 -6.22 -3.47 -8.68
CA VAL A 188 -5.83 -4.59 -7.81
C VAL A 188 -6.40 -4.41 -6.41
N VAL A 189 -6.24 -5.40 -5.54
CA VAL A 189 -6.71 -5.34 -4.15
C VAL A 189 -5.61 -4.79 -3.25
N GLY A 190 -5.95 -3.82 -2.38
CA GLY A 190 -5.01 -3.25 -1.42
C GLY A 190 -5.61 -3.16 -0.02
N LEU A 191 -5.02 -3.84 0.95
CA LEU A 191 -5.49 -3.90 2.32
C LEU A 191 -4.56 -3.12 3.26
N LYS A 192 -5.10 -2.11 3.94
CA LYS A 192 -4.48 -1.46 5.08
C LYS A 192 -5.05 -2.07 6.36
N PRO A 193 -4.27 -2.84 7.14
CA PRO A 193 -4.74 -3.37 8.43
C PRO A 193 -4.98 -2.27 9.47
N THR A 194 -5.59 -2.62 10.58
CA THR A 194 -5.64 -1.79 11.79
C THR A 194 -4.24 -1.39 12.21
N TYR A 195 -4.07 -0.12 12.61
CA TYR A 195 -2.79 0.37 13.12
C TYR A 195 -2.31 -0.48 14.30
N GLY A 196 -1.07 -0.99 14.20
CA GLY A 196 -0.47 -1.85 15.20
C GLY A 196 -0.77 -3.36 15.07
N LEU A 197 -1.61 -3.79 14.10
CA LEU A 197 -1.84 -5.21 13.84
C LEU A 197 -0.63 -5.90 13.19
N VAL A 198 0.12 -5.17 12.40
CA VAL A 198 1.33 -5.61 11.69
C VAL A 198 2.51 -4.78 12.18
N SER A 199 3.58 -5.44 12.61
CA SER A 199 4.79 -4.78 13.10
C SER A 199 5.39 -3.83 12.07
N ARG A 200 5.83 -2.66 12.54
CA ARG A 200 6.55 -1.65 11.75
C ARG A 200 8.07 -1.71 11.97
N PHE A 201 8.58 -2.67 12.74
CA PHE A 201 10.03 -2.82 12.91
C PHE A 201 10.70 -3.07 11.56
N GLY A 202 11.66 -2.22 11.21
CA GLY A 202 12.37 -2.25 9.93
C GLY A 202 11.63 -1.59 8.75
N LEU A 203 10.44 -1.03 8.97
CA LEU A 203 9.84 -0.05 8.06
C LEU A 203 10.55 1.30 8.25
N VAL A 204 11.10 1.87 7.19
CA VAL A 204 11.65 3.23 7.23
C VAL A 204 10.51 4.21 7.43
N ALA A 205 10.52 4.91 8.58
CA ALA A 205 9.40 5.71 9.03
C ALA A 205 9.20 6.99 8.21
N PHE A 206 7.95 7.21 7.79
CA PHE A 206 7.45 8.50 7.35
C PHE A 206 6.74 9.21 8.52
N ALA A 207 5.58 8.72 8.96
CA ALA A 207 4.82 9.26 10.08
C ALA A 207 4.48 8.12 11.05
N SER A 208 5.22 8.03 12.14
CA SER A 208 5.23 6.88 13.05
C SER A 208 3.88 6.54 13.66
N SER A 209 2.99 7.53 13.84
CA SER A 209 1.64 7.32 14.38
C SER A 209 0.58 6.95 13.34
N LEU A 210 0.97 6.84 12.06
CA LEU A 210 0.07 6.59 10.92
C LEU A 210 0.52 5.43 10.03
N ASP A 211 1.84 5.21 9.91
CA ASP A 211 2.41 4.19 9.01
C ASP A 211 1.91 2.79 9.32
N GLN A 212 1.50 2.05 8.28
CA GLN A 212 1.08 0.67 8.38
C GLN A 212 1.53 -0.13 7.16
N ILE A 213 2.03 -1.36 7.35
CA ILE A 213 2.37 -2.29 6.27
C ILE A 213 1.12 -3.14 5.95
N GLY A 214 0.94 -3.48 4.68
CA GLY A 214 -0.16 -4.35 4.29
C GLY A 214 -0.01 -4.94 2.88
N PRO A 215 -0.93 -5.88 2.53
CA PRO A 215 -0.96 -6.58 1.26
C PRO A 215 -1.38 -5.70 0.08
N ILE A 216 -0.78 -5.99 -1.10
CA ILE A 216 -1.31 -5.62 -2.42
C ILE A 216 -1.35 -6.91 -3.25
N THR A 217 -2.52 -7.32 -3.72
CA THR A 217 -2.78 -8.65 -4.27
C THR A 217 -3.70 -8.60 -5.49
N LYS A 218 -3.81 -9.72 -6.21
CA LYS A 218 -4.71 -9.83 -7.36
C LYS A 218 -6.17 -9.96 -6.96
N ASP A 219 -6.43 -10.57 -5.80
CA ASP A 219 -7.77 -10.81 -5.28
C ASP A 219 -7.82 -10.76 -3.74
N VAL A 220 -9.02 -10.85 -3.20
CA VAL A 220 -9.27 -10.77 -1.76
C VAL A 220 -8.79 -12.02 -1.02
N THR A 221 -8.78 -13.19 -1.66
CA THR A 221 -8.29 -14.44 -1.08
C THR A 221 -6.81 -14.33 -0.75
N ASP A 222 -6.01 -13.89 -1.71
CA ASP A 222 -4.58 -13.68 -1.52
C ASP A 222 -4.29 -12.60 -0.47
N SER A 223 -5.15 -11.55 -0.35
CA SER A 223 -5.04 -10.55 0.71
C SER A 223 -5.21 -11.14 2.10
N ALA A 224 -6.17 -12.05 2.29
CA ALA A 224 -6.39 -12.73 3.55
C ALA A 224 -5.22 -13.66 3.91
N ILE A 225 -4.69 -14.41 2.94
CA ILE A 225 -3.53 -15.29 3.12
C ILE A 225 -2.28 -14.48 3.50
N LEU A 226 -2.00 -13.40 2.78
CA LEU A 226 -0.84 -12.55 3.08
C LEU A 226 -1.00 -11.83 4.41
N LEU A 227 -2.22 -11.43 4.79
CA LEU A 227 -2.49 -10.87 6.12
C LEU A 227 -2.25 -11.90 7.22
N ASN A 228 -2.62 -13.17 7.05
CA ASN A 228 -2.32 -14.26 7.98
C ASN A 228 -0.82 -14.40 8.24
N LEU A 229 -0.01 -14.21 7.22
CA LEU A 229 1.46 -14.24 7.35
C LEU A 229 1.97 -13.04 8.15
N ILE A 230 1.55 -11.82 7.78
CA ILE A 230 2.20 -10.60 8.28
C ILE A 230 1.65 -10.12 9.63
N ALA A 231 0.40 -10.42 9.97
CA ALA A 231 -0.21 -10.02 11.25
C ALA A 231 0.47 -10.67 12.46
N GLY A 232 0.38 -10.01 13.61
CA GLY A 232 0.81 -10.52 14.91
C GLY A 232 1.76 -9.60 15.67
N HIS A 233 1.88 -9.85 16.96
CA HIS A 233 2.66 -9.05 17.90
C HIS A 233 4.17 -9.16 17.66
N ASP A 234 4.87 -8.05 17.87
CA ASP A 234 6.32 -7.95 17.82
C ASP A 234 6.82 -7.01 18.93
N GLU A 235 7.58 -7.55 19.86
CA GLU A 235 8.14 -6.79 21.01
C GLU A 235 9.10 -5.67 20.58
N ARG A 236 9.65 -5.73 19.36
CA ARG A 236 10.54 -4.70 18.79
C ARG A 236 9.79 -3.45 18.32
N ASP A 237 8.46 -3.54 18.17
CA ASP A 237 7.59 -2.41 17.85
C ASP A 237 6.63 -2.12 19.01
N THR A 238 6.90 -1.07 19.76
CA THR A 238 6.09 -0.67 20.93
C THR A 238 4.64 -0.32 20.60
N THR A 239 4.30 -0.14 19.33
CA THR A 239 2.93 0.11 18.87
C THR A 239 2.23 -1.16 18.39
N SER A 240 2.96 -2.29 18.32
CA SER A 240 2.40 -3.58 17.95
C SER A 240 1.45 -4.10 19.04
N VAL A 241 0.22 -4.39 18.63
CA VAL A 241 -0.82 -4.82 19.56
C VAL A 241 -0.67 -6.31 19.87
N ASN A 242 -0.68 -6.64 21.16
CA ASN A 242 -0.68 -8.04 21.61
C ASN A 242 -2.13 -8.58 21.55
N LYS A 243 -2.44 -9.22 20.42
CA LYS A 243 -3.74 -9.83 20.15
C LYS A 243 -3.52 -11.27 19.70
N GLU A 244 -4.45 -12.16 20.03
CA GLU A 244 -4.45 -13.53 19.53
C GLU A 244 -4.44 -13.55 17.99
N LYS A 245 -3.69 -14.50 17.43
CA LYS A 245 -3.60 -14.68 15.98
C LYS A 245 -4.96 -15.20 15.48
N GLU A 246 -5.50 -14.50 14.50
CA GLU A 246 -6.72 -14.91 13.81
C GLU A 246 -6.38 -15.53 12.44
N ASP A 247 -7.25 -16.41 11.96
CA ASP A 247 -7.26 -16.83 10.57
C ASP A 247 -8.24 -15.97 9.78
N TYR A 248 -7.69 -15.11 8.93
CA TYR A 248 -8.49 -14.18 8.10
C TYR A 248 -9.16 -14.87 6.92
N THR A 249 -8.71 -16.06 6.52
CA THR A 249 -9.32 -16.83 5.43
C THR A 249 -10.69 -17.40 5.82
N GLU A 250 -10.98 -17.57 7.12
CA GLU A 250 -12.31 -17.97 7.60
C GLU A 250 -13.42 -16.96 7.25
N ALA A 251 -13.03 -15.71 6.94
CA ALA A 251 -13.97 -14.66 6.54
C ALA A 251 -14.41 -14.76 5.06
N LEU A 252 -13.74 -15.55 4.24
CA LEU A 252 -13.99 -15.67 2.81
C LEU A 252 -15.28 -16.45 2.53
N LYS A 253 -16.41 -15.81 2.78
CA LYS A 253 -17.77 -16.37 2.61
C LYS A 253 -18.57 -15.44 1.70
N ASN A 254 -19.16 -16.02 0.64
CA ASN A 254 -20.02 -15.28 -0.29
C ASN A 254 -21.42 -15.07 0.32
N ASP A 255 -21.47 -14.32 1.43
CA ASP A 255 -22.72 -14.00 2.14
C ASP A 255 -22.60 -12.68 2.88
N VAL A 256 -23.34 -11.68 2.43
CA VAL A 256 -23.48 -10.35 3.09
C VAL A 256 -24.92 -10.06 3.51
N LYS A 257 -25.80 -11.07 3.50
CA LYS A 257 -27.21 -10.87 3.86
C LYS A 257 -27.33 -10.34 5.29
N GLY A 258 -28.03 -9.21 5.40
CA GLY A 258 -28.25 -8.52 6.67
C GLY A 258 -27.05 -7.72 7.18
N MET A 259 -25.90 -7.71 6.49
CA MET A 259 -24.77 -6.85 6.81
C MET A 259 -25.17 -5.39 6.66
N LYS A 260 -24.89 -4.56 7.67
CA LYS A 260 -25.21 -3.13 7.65
C LYS A 260 -24.02 -2.35 7.11
N ILE A 261 -24.23 -1.67 5.98
CA ILE A 261 -23.22 -0.87 5.29
C ILE A 261 -23.60 0.60 5.34
N ALA A 262 -22.75 1.44 5.93
CA ALA A 262 -22.90 2.88 5.95
C ALA A 262 -22.25 3.51 4.72
N VAL A 263 -22.91 4.48 4.10
CA VAL A 263 -22.40 5.26 2.96
C VAL A 263 -22.38 6.74 3.36
N PRO A 264 -21.21 7.30 3.72
CA PRO A 264 -21.12 8.70 4.11
C PRO A 264 -21.31 9.62 2.91
N LYS A 265 -22.30 10.50 2.96
CA LYS A 265 -22.66 11.45 1.89
C LYS A 265 -21.52 12.41 1.51
N GLU A 266 -20.64 12.73 2.47
CA GLU A 266 -19.50 13.65 2.27
C GLU A 266 -18.48 13.12 1.23
N PHE A 267 -18.45 11.80 1.01
CA PHE A 267 -17.57 11.17 0.00
C PHE A 267 -18.21 11.09 -1.41
N PHE A 268 -19.41 11.67 -1.60
CA PHE A 268 -20.09 11.76 -2.89
C PHE A 268 -20.31 13.22 -3.32
N GLY A 269 -19.70 14.16 -2.60
CA GLY A 269 -19.81 15.60 -2.82
C GLY A 269 -18.96 16.14 -3.98
N GLU A 270 -18.68 17.43 -3.90
CA GLU A 270 -17.82 18.16 -4.84
C GLU A 270 -16.39 17.60 -4.81
N GLY A 271 -15.73 17.53 -5.98
CA GLY A 271 -14.37 17.00 -6.12
C GLY A 271 -14.27 15.50 -6.43
N ILE A 272 -15.36 14.74 -6.31
CA ILE A 272 -15.41 13.33 -6.76
C ILE A 272 -15.96 13.30 -8.19
N SER A 273 -15.24 12.63 -9.11
CA SER A 273 -15.64 12.56 -10.51
C SER A 273 -16.98 11.81 -10.69
N GLU A 274 -17.79 12.21 -11.66
CA GLU A 274 -19.08 11.58 -11.92
C GLU A 274 -18.95 10.09 -12.31
N GLU A 275 -17.88 9.70 -12.99
CA GLU A 275 -17.62 8.29 -13.34
C GLU A 275 -17.32 7.44 -12.08
N VAL A 276 -16.59 8.03 -11.11
CA VAL A 276 -16.37 7.38 -9.81
C VAL A 276 -17.69 7.23 -9.06
N LYS A 277 -18.50 8.30 -8.94
CA LYS A 277 -19.81 8.25 -8.29
C LYS A 277 -20.69 7.18 -8.91
N ALA A 278 -20.84 7.18 -10.24
CA ALA A 278 -21.65 6.19 -10.94
C ALA A 278 -21.19 4.74 -10.73
N SER A 279 -19.87 4.51 -10.64
CA SER A 279 -19.34 3.19 -10.31
C SER A 279 -19.67 2.75 -8.88
N LEU A 280 -19.56 3.67 -7.94
CA LEU A 280 -19.91 3.42 -6.53
C LEU A 280 -21.42 3.18 -6.35
N GLU A 281 -22.28 3.93 -7.02
CA GLU A 281 -23.72 3.70 -7.00
C GLU A 281 -24.09 2.30 -7.48
N LYS A 282 -23.45 1.82 -8.56
CA LYS A 282 -23.61 0.43 -9.01
C LYS A 282 -23.14 -0.59 -7.97
N ALA A 283 -22.04 -0.30 -7.28
CA ALA A 283 -21.55 -1.17 -6.23
C ALA A 283 -22.49 -1.21 -5.02
N ILE A 284 -23.06 -0.07 -4.64
CA ILE A 284 -24.08 0.06 -3.58
C ILE A 284 -25.31 -0.78 -3.94
N GLU A 285 -25.83 -0.64 -5.16
CA GLU A 285 -26.99 -1.43 -5.63
C GLU A 285 -26.67 -2.93 -5.64
N LYS A 286 -25.44 -3.31 -6.04
CA LYS A 286 -25.02 -4.71 -5.98
C LYS A 286 -25.04 -5.26 -4.55
N TYR A 287 -24.58 -4.54 -3.55
CA TYR A 287 -24.67 -4.95 -2.15
C TYR A 287 -26.13 -5.11 -1.68
N LYS A 288 -27.04 -4.21 -2.11
CA LYS A 288 -28.48 -4.33 -1.81
C LYS A 288 -29.07 -5.57 -2.45
N GLU A 289 -28.75 -5.87 -3.74
CA GLU A 289 -29.14 -7.10 -4.42
C GLU A 289 -28.68 -8.38 -3.69
N MET A 290 -27.48 -8.34 -3.11
CA MET A 290 -26.90 -9.41 -2.29
C MET A 290 -27.52 -9.51 -0.88
N GLY A 291 -28.47 -8.64 -0.55
CA GLY A 291 -29.22 -8.64 0.71
C GLY A 291 -28.57 -7.88 1.85
N ALA A 292 -27.57 -7.06 1.60
CA ALA A 292 -27.04 -6.12 2.60
C ALA A 292 -28.03 -4.96 2.83
N ILE A 293 -27.97 -4.38 4.04
CA ILE A 293 -28.73 -3.18 4.43
C ILE A 293 -27.79 -1.99 4.25
N VAL A 294 -28.06 -1.18 3.22
CA VAL A 294 -27.20 -0.04 2.90
C VAL A 294 -27.92 1.26 3.21
N GLU A 295 -27.33 2.10 4.05
CA GLU A 295 -27.92 3.36 4.51
C GLU A 295 -26.94 4.53 4.34
N GLU A 296 -27.48 5.68 3.95
CA GLU A 296 -26.72 6.94 3.92
C GLU A 296 -26.52 7.46 5.35
N VAL A 297 -25.30 7.94 5.65
CA VAL A 297 -24.94 8.51 6.93
C VAL A 297 -24.17 9.81 6.76
N SER A 298 -23.91 10.54 7.85
CA SER A 298 -22.99 11.68 7.86
C SER A 298 -21.69 11.35 8.60
N LEU A 299 -20.57 11.64 7.95
CA LEU A 299 -19.22 11.58 8.51
C LEU A 299 -18.57 12.97 8.37
N ASP A 300 -19.24 14.00 8.90
CA ASP A 300 -18.95 15.43 8.77
C ASP A 300 -17.51 15.83 9.14
N VAL A 301 -16.87 15.10 10.04
CA VAL A 301 -15.48 15.33 10.44
C VAL A 301 -14.46 14.98 9.33
N ALA A 302 -14.88 14.29 8.25
CA ALA A 302 -14.01 13.92 7.14
C ALA A 302 -13.40 15.14 6.43
N GLU A 303 -14.11 16.28 6.39
CA GLU A 303 -13.63 17.53 5.78
C GLU A 303 -12.35 18.08 6.46
N TYR A 304 -12.17 17.83 7.75
CA TYR A 304 -11.00 18.29 8.50
C TYR A 304 -9.81 17.31 8.43
N ALA A 305 -10.07 16.10 7.93
CA ALA A 305 -9.09 15.01 7.98
C ALA A 305 -7.85 15.31 7.12
N LEU A 306 -8.02 15.92 5.94
CA LEU A 306 -6.91 16.20 5.04
C LEU A 306 -5.89 17.16 5.67
N ALA A 307 -6.36 18.30 6.21
CA ALA A 307 -5.49 19.27 6.89
C ALA A 307 -4.84 18.66 8.13
N THR A 308 -5.60 17.91 8.94
CA THR A 308 -5.12 17.20 10.13
C THR A 308 -4.01 16.21 9.78
N TYR A 309 -4.22 15.43 8.74
CA TYR A 309 -3.22 14.46 8.24
C TYR A 309 -1.91 15.16 7.87
N TYR A 310 -1.96 16.20 7.04
CA TYR A 310 -0.73 16.86 6.58
C TYR A 310 0.02 17.55 7.72
N ILE A 311 -0.66 18.13 8.70
CA ILE A 311 -0.02 18.72 9.88
C ILE A 311 0.70 17.63 10.68
N ILE A 312 0.03 16.52 11.03
CA ILE A 312 0.62 15.43 11.82
C ILE A 312 1.74 14.75 11.04
N ALA A 313 1.48 14.37 9.79
CA ALA A 313 2.45 13.65 8.97
C ALA A 313 3.72 14.46 8.70
N CYS A 314 3.60 15.77 8.40
CA CYS A 314 4.76 16.63 8.21
C CYS A 314 5.54 16.83 9.51
N ALA A 315 4.86 17.01 10.65
CA ALA A 315 5.49 17.12 11.96
C ALA A 315 6.34 15.89 12.29
N GLU A 316 5.75 14.71 12.13
CA GLU A 316 6.44 13.44 12.39
C GLU A 316 7.56 13.17 11.36
N ALA A 317 7.36 13.49 10.09
CA ALA A 317 8.38 13.41 9.06
C ALA A 317 9.61 14.26 9.38
N SER A 318 9.41 15.50 9.83
CA SER A 318 10.52 16.40 10.19
C SER A 318 11.41 15.81 11.29
N SER A 319 10.80 15.14 12.29
CA SER A 319 11.50 14.41 13.34
C SER A 319 12.17 13.14 12.83
N ASN A 320 11.42 12.29 12.12
CA ASN A 320 11.90 10.99 11.65
C ASN A 320 13.06 11.13 10.65
N LEU A 321 13.00 12.09 9.73
CA LEU A 321 14.03 12.30 8.72
C LEU A 321 15.22 13.12 9.25
N GLY A 322 15.18 13.61 10.48
CA GLY A 322 16.31 14.25 11.15
C GLY A 322 17.54 13.36 11.29
N ARG A 323 17.36 12.03 11.28
CA ARG A 323 18.45 11.04 11.36
C ARG A 323 19.30 10.91 10.10
N PHE A 324 18.80 11.37 8.94
CA PHE A 324 19.51 11.31 7.66
C PHE A 324 20.37 12.59 7.51
N ASP A 325 21.60 12.54 8.01
CA ASP A 325 22.50 13.69 8.15
C ASP A 325 23.76 13.62 7.25
N GLY A 326 23.94 12.52 6.52
CA GLY A 326 25.11 12.30 5.68
C GLY A 326 26.39 11.94 6.44
N ILE A 327 26.28 11.59 7.74
CA ILE A 327 27.43 11.23 8.58
C ILE A 327 27.41 9.75 8.92
N ARG A 328 26.33 9.25 9.50
CA ARG A 328 26.20 7.86 9.96
C ARG A 328 25.97 6.88 8.83
N TYR A 329 25.15 7.28 7.87
CA TYR A 329 24.81 6.52 6.67
C TYR A 329 24.12 7.41 5.64
N GLY A 330 23.97 6.92 4.42
CA GLY A 330 23.29 7.60 3.32
C GLY A 330 24.20 8.58 2.58
N TYR A 331 23.57 9.32 1.66
CA TYR A 331 24.25 10.29 0.80
C TYR A 331 24.99 11.34 1.59
N ARG A 332 26.26 11.55 1.26
CA ARG A 332 27.13 12.60 1.80
C ARG A 332 27.66 13.49 0.68
N THR A 333 27.42 14.78 0.78
CA THR A 333 27.97 15.77 -0.17
C THR A 333 29.49 15.73 -0.18
N LYS A 334 30.08 16.01 -1.33
CA LYS A 334 31.52 16.21 -1.47
C LYS A 334 31.90 17.70 -1.33
N ASN A 335 30.91 18.62 -1.31
CA ASN A 335 31.07 20.07 -1.36
C ASN A 335 30.78 20.68 0.02
N TYR A 336 31.76 20.74 0.91
CA TYR A 336 31.64 21.40 2.22
C TYR A 336 33.00 21.86 2.71
N SER A 337 33.00 22.96 3.42
CA SER A 337 34.19 23.53 4.10
C SER A 337 34.12 23.40 5.64
N ASN A 338 32.90 23.13 6.17
CA ASN A 338 32.64 23.01 7.61
C ASN A 338 31.45 22.08 7.86
N LEU A 339 31.24 21.71 9.12
CA LEU A 339 30.20 20.76 9.53
C LEU A 339 28.77 21.26 9.20
N LYS A 340 28.53 22.57 9.32
CA LYS A 340 27.21 23.15 8.99
C LYS A 340 26.90 22.99 7.48
N GLU A 341 27.88 23.24 6.64
CA GLU A 341 27.73 23.02 5.20
C GLU A 341 27.59 21.54 4.84
N LEU A 342 28.31 20.65 5.52
CA LEU A 342 28.16 19.22 5.33
C LEU A 342 26.70 18.79 5.53
N PHE A 343 26.08 19.14 6.66
CA PHE A 343 24.68 18.82 6.93
C PHE A 343 23.73 19.45 5.91
N LYS A 344 23.88 20.76 5.68
CA LYS A 344 23.00 21.51 4.79
C LYS A 344 23.05 20.95 3.37
N ASN A 345 24.23 20.77 2.82
CA ASN A 345 24.39 20.34 1.44
C ASN A 345 24.01 18.87 1.27
N SER A 346 24.39 17.96 2.19
CA SER A 346 23.97 16.56 2.13
C SER A 346 22.46 16.41 2.10
N ARG A 347 21.73 17.12 2.96
CA ARG A 347 20.27 17.08 3.01
C ARG A 347 19.63 17.79 1.80
N SER A 348 20.21 18.90 1.35
CA SER A 348 19.70 19.63 0.19
C SER A 348 19.84 18.86 -1.12
N GLU A 349 20.95 18.12 -1.29
CA GLU A 349 21.25 17.33 -2.48
C GLU A 349 20.64 15.92 -2.42
N GLY A 350 20.50 15.35 -1.22
CA GLY A 350 20.03 14.00 -0.99
C GLY A 350 18.50 13.85 -0.99
N PHE A 351 17.75 14.87 -0.56
CA PHE A 351 16.29 14.85 -0.54
C PHE A 351 15.69 15.57 -1.74
N GLY A 352 14.63 14.99 -2.30
CA GLY A 352 13.80 15.58 -3.34
C GLY A 352 12.95 16.77 -2.82
N ALA A 353 12.28 17.44 -3.75
CA ALA A 353 11.54 18.67 -3.47
C ALA A 353 10.37 18.47 -2.48
N GLU A 354 9.59 17.40 -2.67
CA GLU A 354 8.42 17.12 -1.82
C GLU A 354 8.84 16.76 -0.39
N VAL A 355 9.85 15.93 -0.22
CA VAL A 355 10.40 15.58 1.11
C VAL A 355 10.90 16.82 1.83
N LYS A 356 11.66 17.69 1.15
CA LYS A 356 12.11 18.97 1.72
C LYS A 356 10.95 19.86 2.13
N ARG A 357 9.90 19.96 1.31
CA ARG A 357 8.69 20.73 1.63
C ARG A 357 8.06 20.25 2.93
N ARG A 358 7.83 18.93 3.07
CA ARG A 358 7.21 18.35 4.27
C ARG A 358 8.08 18.48 5.51
N ILE A 359 9.40 18.36 5.39
CA ILE A 359 10.34 18.61 6.50
C ILE A 359 10.23 20.06 6.97
N ILE A 360 10.19 21.05 6.06
CA ILE A 360 10.08 22.47 6.39
C ILE A 360 8.74 22.77 7.07
N LEU A 361 7.63 22.28 6.50
CA LEU A 361 6.29 22.41 7.08
C LEU A 361 6.22 21.79 8.48
N GLY A 362 6.77 20.58 8.65
CA GLY A 362 6.81 19.90 9.95
C GLY A 362 7.62 20.65 10.98
N THR A 363 8.78 21.18 10.60
CA THR A 363 9.60 22.00 11.47
C THR A 363 8.87 23.27 11.90
N TYR A 364 8.14 23.90 10.99
CA TYR A 364 7.33 25.07 11.27
C TYR A 364 6.21 24.78 12.28
N VAL A 365 5.42 23.74 12.06
CA VAL A 365 4.29 23.41 12.95
C VAL A 365 4.72 22.93 14.34
N LEU A 366 5.96 22.45 14.48
CA LEU A 366 6.55 22.06 15.77
C LEU A 366 7.31 23.20 16.47
N SER A 367 7.47 24.34 15.81
CA SER A 367 8.25 25.46 16.39
C SER A 367 7.49 26.17 17.51
N SER A 368 8.24 26.86 18.37
CA SER A 368 7.69 27.63 19.49
C SER A 368 6.69 28.68 18.99
N GLY A 369 5.53 28.75 19.62
CA GLY A 369 4.41 29.63 19.24
C GLY A 369 3.43 29.02 18.22
N TYR A 370 3.82 27.99 17.48
CA TYR A 370 2.96 27.34 16.49
C TYR A 370 2.50 25.93 16.91
N TYR A 371 3.23 25.28 17.83
CA TYR A 371 2.92 23.94 18.32
C TYR A 371 1.46 23.80 18.83
N ASP A 372 1.03 24.70 19.70
CA ASP A 372 -0.34 24.66 20.25
C ASP A 372 -1.39 25.00 19.20
N ALA A 373 -1.11 25.93 18.30
CA ALA A 373 -2.04 26.40 17.27
C ALA A 373 -2.25 25.36 16.17
N TYR A 374 -1.27 24.54 15.83
CA TYR A 374 -1.31 23.58 14.73
C TYR A 374 -1.23 22.14 15.20
N TYR A 375 -0.10 21.70 15.75
CA TYR A 375 0.11 20.28 16.06
C TYR A 375 -0.84 19.77 17.14
N LYS A 376 -0.94 20.46 18.26
CA LYS A 376 -1.83 20.09 19.35
C LYS A 376 -3.32 20.12 18.89
N LYS A 377 -3.69 21.14 18.11
CA LYS A 377 -5.04 21.20 17.54
C LYS A 377 -5.33 20.06 16.57
N ALA A 378 -4.38 19.70 15.72
CA ALA A 378 -4.51 18.54 14.84
C ALA A 378 -4.67 17.22 15.62
N GLN A 379 -3.99 17.04 16.75
CA GLN A 379 -4.18 15.88 17.63
C GLN A 379 -5.59 15.87 18.27
N GLN A 380 -6.13 17.01 18.62
CA GLN A 380 -7.51 17.12 19.10
C GLN A 380 -8.53 16.74 18.02
N VAL A 381 -8.34 17.25 16.78
CA VAL A 381 -9.19 16.88 15.63
C VAL A 381 -9.06 15.39 15.32
N ARG A 382 -7.87 14.81 15.42
CA ARG A 382 -7.66 13.36 15.30
C ARG A 382 -8.58 12.58 16.24
N THR A 383 -8.71 13.02 17.49
CA THR A 383 -9.62 12.39 18.45
C THR A 383 -11.07 12.49 18.01
N LEU A 384 -11.51 13.66 17.51
CA LEU A 384 -12.87 13.83 17.00
C LEU A 384 -13.15 12.91 15.81
N VAL A 385 -12.23 12.82 14.88
CA VAL A 385 -12.34 11.89 13.73
C VAL A 385 -12.47 10.44 14.23
N SER A 386 -11.61 10.01 15.16
CA SER A 386 -11.66 8.65 15.70
C SER A 386 -12.98 8.35 16.37
N ASN A 387 -13.48 9.26 17.22
CA ASN A 387 -14.75 9.11 17.92
C ASN A 387 -15.93 9.01 16.94
N LYS A 388 -15.89 9.77 15.84
CA LYS A 388 -16.96 9.74 14.84
C LYS A 388 -17.02 8.41 14.09
N PHE A 389 -15.85 7.82 13.76
CA PHE A 389 -15.81 6.46 13.21
C PHE A 389 -16.37 5.44 14.22
N GLU A 390 -16.01 5.53 15.49
CA GLU A 390 -16.52 4.64 16.55
C GLU A 390 -18.06 4.75 16.67
N GLU A 391 -18.62 5.96 16.65
CA GLU A 391 -20.08 6.23 16.65
C GLU A 391 -20.79 5.51 15.47
N VAL A 392 -20.24 5.62 14.25
CA VAL A 392 -20.81 4.96 13.08
C VAL A 392 -20.76 3.44 13.24
N PHE A 393 -19.63 2.90 13.74
CA PHE A 393 -19.47 1.46 13.95
C PHE A 393 -20.29 0.85 15.09
N GLU A 394 -20.92 1.66 15.95
CA GLU A 394 -21.94 1.16 16.89
C GLU A 394 -23.18 0.59 16.17
N LYS A 395 -23.48 1.07 14.97
CA LYS A 395 -24.69 0.74 14.21
C LYS A 395 -24.42 -0.05 12.94
N TYR A 396 -23.23 0.09 12.34
CA TYR A 396 -22.88 -0.46 11.03
C TYR A 396 -21.67 -1.39 11.12
N ASP A 397 -21.67 -2.39 10.26
CA ASP A 397 -20.57 -3.36 10.20
C ASP A 397 -19.39 -2.87 9.37
N VAL A 398 -19.69 -2.13 8.29
CA VAL A 398 -18.75 -1.65 7.28
C VAL A 398 -19.17 -0.25 6.80
N ILE A 399 -18.18 0.59 6.47
CA ILE A 399 -18.40 1.85 5.75
C ILE A 399 -17.89 1.66 4.33
N LEU A 400 -18.65 2.09 3.31
CA LEU A 400 -18.30 2.04 1.90
C LEU A 400 -18.09 3.47 1.39
N THR A 401 -16.91 3.72 0.76
CA THR A 401 -16.57 5.02 0.14
C THR A 401 -15.76 4.79 -1.14
N PRO A 402 -15.59 5.81 -2.01
CA PRO A 402 -14.57 5.75 -3.05
C PRO A 402 -13.17 5.64 -2.41
N THR A 403 -12.24 4.96 -3.08
CA THR A 403 -10.84 4.93 -2.66
C THR A 403 -10.09 6.17 -3.13
N SER A 404 -10.39 6.65 -4.33
CA SER A 404 -9.80 7.84 -4.93
C SER A 404 -10.88 8.72 -5.53
N PRO A 405 -10.75 10.05 -5.49
CA PRO A 405 -11.74 10.95 -6.08
C PRO A 405 -11.80 10.87 -7.62
N ILE A 406 -10.73 10.39 -8.24
CA ILE A 406 -10.54 10.30 -9.69
C ILE A 406 -9.83 9.00 -10.07
N THR A 407 -9.88 8.63 -11.35
CA THR A 407 -9.04 7.58 -11.94
C THR A 407 -7.60 8.06 -12.14
N ALA A 408 -6.71 7.19 -12.62
CA ALA A 408 -5.33 7.56 -12.89
C ALA A 408 -5.24 8.72 -13.90
N PHE A 409 -4.48 9.75 -13.56
CA PHE A 409 -4.18 10.93 -14.36
C PHE A 409 -2.85 10.78 -15.11
N ASN A 410 -2.55 11.70 -16.05
CA ASN A 410 -1.33 11.60 -16.86
C ASN A 410 -0.08 11.92 -16.03
N ILE A 411 1.04 11.27 -16.37
CA ILE A 411 2.34 11.55 -15.78
C ILE A 411 2.70 13.02 -16.04
N GLY A 412 3.05 13.78 -14.99
CA GLY A 412 3.39 15.20 -15.05
C GLY A 412 2.21 16.16 -14.87
N GLU A 413 0.97 15.68 -14.99
CA GLU A 413 -0.24 16.53 -14.99
C GLU A 413 -0.42 17.36 -13.70
N LYS A 414 -0.05 16.78 -12.54
CA LYS A 414 -0.21 17.44 -11.22
C LYS A 414 1.11 17.80 -10.56
N SER A 415 2.23 17.74 -11.28
CA SER A 415 3.56 17.96 -10.70
C SER A 415 3.79 19.40 -10.24
N ASP A 416 3.12 20.38 -10.85
CA ASP A 416 3.32 21.80 -10.59
C ASP A 416 2.40 22.36 -9.48
N ASN A 417 1.38 21.61 -9.08
CA ASN A 417 0.44 22.01 -8.03
C ASN A 417 0.37 20.98 -6.89
N PRO A 418 1.14 21.15 -5.81
CA PRO A 418 1.12 20.22 -4.68
C PRO A 418 -0.25 20.08 -4.02
N LEU A 419 -1.09 21.12 -4.01
CA LEU A 419 -2.43 21.07 -3.39
C LEU A 419 -3.36 20.15 -4.18
N GLU A 420 -3.30 20.15 -5.51
CA GLU A 420 -4.08 19.21 -6.33
C GLU A 420 -3.64 17.75 -6.11
N MET A 421 -2.33 17.53 -5.90
CA MET A 421 -1.82 16.20 -5.55
C MET A 421 -2.33 15.77 -4.18
N TYR A 422 -2.39 16.69 -3.20
CA TYR A 422 -2.88 16.39 -1.85
C TYR A 422 -4.37 16.03 -1.83
N LEU A 423 -5.17 16.61 -2.71
CA LEU A 423 -6.59 16.26 -2.85
C LEU A 423 -6.81 14.82 -3.32
N ALA A 424 -5.83 14.17 -3.94
CA ALA A 424 -5.92 12.75 -4.30
C ALA A 424 -6.08 11.83 -3.07
N ASP A 425 -5.67 12.30 -1.88
CA ASP A 425 -5.72 11.54 -0.63
C ASP A 425 -6.99 11.78 0.19
N ILE A 426 -7.90 12.66 -0.29
CA ILE A 426 -9.08 13.10 0.49
C ILE A 426 -9.97 11.94 0.95
N CYS A 427 -10.07 10.88 0.14
CA CYS A 427 -10.90 9.72 0.46
C CYS A 427 -10.24 8.75 1.45
N THR A 428 -8.94 8.85 1.70
CA THR A 428 -8.19 7.81 2.42
C THR A 428 -7.62 8.23 3.77
N VAL A 429 -7.27 9.51 3.94
CA VAL A 429 -6.52 9.98 5.12
C VAL A 429 -7.29 9.89 6.45
N SER A 430 -8.62 10.05 6.43
CA SER A 430 -9.46 9.94 7.63
C SER A 430 -9.36 8.56 8.28
N ILE A 431 -9.21 7.52 7.48
CA ILE A 431 -9.05 6.13 7.90
C ILE A 431 -7.72 5.92 8.64
N ASN A 432 -6.63 6.53 8.15
CA ASN A 432 -5.34 6.48 8.83
C ASN A 432 -5.37 7.24 10.15
N ILE A 433 -6.01 8.43 10.17
CA ILE A 433 -6.19 9.24 11.37
C ILE A 433 -6.96 8.46 12.45
N ALA A 434 -8.03 7.77 12.06
CA ALA A 434 -8.82 6.92 12.96
C ALA A 434 -8.11 5.62 13.36
N GLY A 435 -7.08 5.19 12.59
CA GLY A 435 -6.33 3.96 12.84
C GLY A 435 -7.10 2.68 12.51
N VAL A 436 -8.22 2.76 11.79
CA VAL A 436 -9.10 1.63 11.44
C VAL A 436 -8.62 0.91 10.16
N PRO A 437 -9.00 -0.38 9.96
CA PRO A 437 -8.64 -1.11 8.76
C PRO A 437 -9.50 -0.71 7.57
N ALA A 438 -8.95 -0.84 6.36
CA ALA A 438 -9.71 -0.70 5.13
C ALA A 438 -9.10 -1.51 3.98
N ILE A 439 -9.96 -2.02 3.09
CA ILE A 439 -9.57 -2.72 1.88
C ILE A 439 -10.12 -1.98 0.66
N SER A 440 -9.26 -1.73 -0.31
CA SER A 440 -9.64 -1.20 -1.63
C SER A 440 -9.77 -2.36 -2.61
N ILE A 441 -10.89 -2.42 -3.31
CA ILE A 441 -11.16 -3.40 -4.37
C ILE A 441 -11.68 -2.70 -5.63
N PRO A 442 -11.42 -3.23 -6.83
CA PRO A 442 -11.97 -2.67 -8.06
C PRO A 442 -13.50 -2.78 -8.08
N CYS A 443 -14.19 -1.70 -8.52
CA CYS A 443 -15.66 -1.71 -8.66
C CYS A 443 -16.14 -1.27 -10.04
N GLY A 444 -15.24 -0.93 -10.97
CA GLY A 444 -15.58 -0.56 -12.33
C GLY A 444 -14.39 0.00 -13.09
N VAL A 445 -14.68 0.49 -14.29
CA VAL A 445 -13.75 1.24 -15.15
C VAL A 445 -14.43 2.51 -15.65
N ASN A 446 -13.64 3.54 -15.92
CA ASN A 446 -14.13 4.75 -16.55
C ASN A 446 -14.25 4.60 -18.07
N SER A 447 -14.67 5.65 -18.77
CA SER A 447 -14.83 5.69 -20.23
C SER A 447 -13.54 5.41 -21.01
N GLU A 448 -12.36 5.66 -20.42
CA GLU A 448 -11.05 5.34 -21.00
C GLU A 448 -10.59 3.90 -20.70
N GLY A 449 -11.35 3.15 -19.91
CA GLY A 449 -11.00 1.80 -19.45
C GLY A 449 -10.05 1.79 -18.26
N MET A 450 -9.89 2.92 -17.54
CA MET A 450 -9.06 3.00 -16.33
C MET A 450 -9.84 2.52 -15.10
N PRO A 451 -9.20 1.73 -14.20
CA PRO A 451 -9.87 1.19 -13.02
C PRO A 451 -10.41 2.25 -12.06
N ILE A 452 -11.52 1.91 -11.43
CA ILE A 452 -12.13 2.63 -10.33
C ILE A 452 -12.20 1.68 -9.13
N GLY A 453 -11.71 2.12 -7.97
CA GLY A 453 -11.77 1.34 -6.74
C GLY A 453 -12.72 1.95 -5.72
N MET A 454 -13.46 1.09 -5.04
CA MET A 454 -14.14 1.40 -3.79
C MET A 454 -13.33 0.88 -2.60
N GLN A 455 -13.50 1.48 -1.43
CA GLN A 455 -12.94 0.93 -0.21
C GLN A 455 -14.04 0.58 0.79
N LEU A 456 -13.79 -0.51 1.51
CA LEU A 456 -14.60 -1.00 2.61
C LEU A 456 -13.81 -0.81 3.89
N ILE A 457 -14.36 -0.06 4.83
CA ILE A 457 -13.70 0.34 6.07
C ILE A 457 -14.38 -0.40 7.22
N GLY A 458 -13.61 -1.01 8.11
CA GLY A 458 -14.11 -1.71 9.28
C GLY A 458 -13.73 -1.01 10.59
N ASN A 459 -14.33 -1.40 11.70
CA ASN A 459 -13.87 -0.99 13.01
C ASN A 459 -12.50 -1.61 13.32
N LYS A 460 -11.78 -1.05 14.29
CA LYS A 460 -10.47 -1.56 14.73
C LYS A 460 -10.53 -3.08 14.99
N PHE A 461 -9.60 -3.81 14.42
CA PHE A 461 -9.49 -5.29 14.53
C PHE A 461 -10.68 -6.08 13.98
N GLN A 462 -11.43 -5.48 13.04
CA GLN A 462 -12.54 -6.15 12.34
C GLN A 462 -12.18 -6.42 10.86
N GLU A 463 -10.94 -6.78 10.59
CA GLU A 463 -10.46 -7.14 9.24
C GLU A 463 -11.32 -8.22 8.58
N LYS A 464 -11.79 -9.20 9.37
CA LYS A 464 -12.68 -10.27 8.87
C LYS A 464 -13.98 -9.72 8.27
N LYS A 465 -14.55 -8.63 8.82
CA LYS A 465 -15.78 -8.05 8.27
C LYS A 465 -15.56 -7.41 6.91
N ILE A 466 -14.47 -6.64 6.75
CA ILE A 466 -14.15 -6.01 5.46
C ILE A 466 -13.73 -7.04 4.41
N LEU A 467 -12.99 -8.07 4.81
CA LEU A 467 -12.63 -9.19 3.92
C LEU A 467 -13.87 -9.96 3.45
N LYS A 468 -14.82 -10.24 4.36
CA LYS A 468 -16.10 -10.90 4.00
C LYS A 468 -16.88 -10.06 2.98
N ALA A 469 -17.03 -8.75 3.22
CA ALA A 469 -17.74 -7.87 2.32
C ALA A 469 -17.04 -7.76 0.95
N ALA A 470 -15.71 -7.60 0.96
CA ALA A 470 -14.89 -7.51 -0.26
C ALA A 470 -14.95 -8.79 -1.07
N TYR A 471 -14.79 -9.96 -0.43
CA TYR A 471 -14.83 -11.25 -1.08
C TYR A 471 -16.19 -11.53 -1.74
N ALA A 472 -17.29 -11.30 -1.02
CA ALA A 472 -18.62 -11.50 -1.56
C ALA A 472 -18.86 -10.64 -2.82
N TYR A 473 -18.45 -9.35 -2.81
CA TYR A 473 -18.56 -8.48 -3.97
C TYR A 473 -17.70 -8.96 -5.14
N GLU A 474 -16.45 -9.35 -4.87
CA GLU A 474 -15.51 -9.86 -5.87
C GLU A 474 -16.05 -11.09 -6.58
N GLN A 475 -16.64 -12.06 -5.83
CA GLN A 475 -17.21 -13.27 -6.39
C GLN A 475 -18.41 -12.99 -7.31
N GLU A 476 -19.21 -11.96 -7.01
CA GLU A 476 -20.37 -11.59 -7.83
C GLU A 476 -19.99 -10.79 -9.09
N THR A 477 -18.93 -9.97 -9.01
CA THR A 477 -18.57 -9.04 -10.10
C THR A 477 -17.48 -9.57 -11.01
N LYS A 478 -16.60 -10.44 -10.49
CA LYS A 478 -15.50 -11.08 -11.23
C LYS A 478 -14.67 -10.07 -12.04
N PHE A 479 -14.34 -8.92 -11.41
CA PHE A 479 -13.66 -7.82 -12.11
C PHE A 479 -12.41 -8.27 -12.85
N ARG A 480 -11.54 -9.05 -12.19
CA ARG A 480 -10.26 -9.51 -12.76
C ARG A 480 -10.43 -10.41 -14.00
N GLU A 481 -11.50 -11.19 -14.05
CA GLU A 481 -11.79 -12.06 -15.21
C GLU A 481 -12.23 -11.22 -16.42
N ASN A 482 -13.02 -10.17 -16.17
CA ASN A 482 -13.65 -9.33 -17.18
C ASN A 482 -12.76 -8.17 -17.67
N HIS A 483 -11.74 -7.77 -16.88
CA HIS A 483 -10.91 -6.60 -17.17
C HIS A 483 -9.43 -6.93 -16.94
N LYS A 484 -8.59 -6.56 -17.92
CA LYS A 484 -7.13 -6.79 -17.84
C LYS A 484 -6.36 -5.56 -18.32
N PRO A 485 -5.17 -5.29 -17.73
CA PRO A 485 -4.26 -4.27 -18.24
C PRO A 485 -3.89 -4.50 -19.70
N GLN A 486 -3.87 -3.43 -20.50
CA GLN A 486 -3.63 -3.52 -21.94
C GLN A 486 -2.29 -2.92 -22.38
N PHE A 487 -1.51 -2.34 -21.45
CA PHE A 487 -0.24 -1.66 -21.72
C PHE A 487 -0.33 -0.63 -22.86
N LYS A 488 -1.45 0.11 -22.93
CA LYS A 488 -1.66 1.18 -23.92
C LYS A 488 -0.56 2.25 -23.79
N LYS A 489 -0.09 2.75 -24.93
CA LYS A 489 0.88 3.87 -25.00
C LYS A 489 0.18 5.14 -25.45
#